data_dc1e40d81100b6172fd0765c78140223
#
_entry.id   dc1e40d81100b6172fd0765c78140223
#
_cell.length_a   1.000
_cell.length_b   1.000
_cell.length_c   1.000
_cell.angle_alpha   90.00
_cell.angle_beta   90.00
_cell.angle_gamma   90.00
#
_symmetry.space_group_name_H-M   'P 1'
#
loop_
_entity.id
_entity.type
_entity.pdbx_description
1 polymer ?
#
loop_
_entity_poly.entity_id
_entity_poly.type
_entity_poly.pdbx_seq_one_letter_code
_entity_poly.pdbx_strand_id
1 'polypeptide(L)' 'MLVTTGELNRFVESLHFEERKIFYITQAAVRPPTFVLFTNKAEPLHFSHERYLINQIRKRFGFHGTPVVLKIRARKKV' A
#
# COMPACT_ATOMS: atom_id res chain seq x y z
N MET A 1 -1.83 -10.74 -11.05
CA MET A 1 -3.09 -9.97 -11.03
C MET A 1 -2.81 -8.49 -10.83
N LEU A 2 -3.36 -7.67 -11.67
CA LEU A 2 -3.23 -6.22 -11.58
C LEU A 2 -4.49 -5.63 -10.96
N VAL A 3 -4.33 -4.92 -9.86
CA VAL A 3 -5.44 -4.25 -9.19
C VAL A 3 -5.53 -2.82 -9.70
N THR A 4 -6.72 -2.36 -10.02
CA THR A 4 -6.88 -1.00 -10.54
C THR A 4 -6.55 0.05 -9.48
N THR A 5 -6.04 1.18 -9.93
CA THR A 5 -5.71 2.29 -9.03
C THR A 5 -6.93 2.78 -8.25
N GLY A 6 -8.09 2.80 -8.90
CA GLY A 6 -9.33 3.20 -8.23
C GLY A 6 -9.72 2.29 -7.07
N GLU A 7 -9.60 0.97 -7.26
CA GLU A 7 -9.89 0.02 -6.20
C GLU A 7 -8.89 0.14 -5.05
N LEU A 8 -7.60 0.33 -5.38
CA LEU A 8 -6.57 0.49 -4.38
C LEU A 8 -6.81 1.74 -3.53
N ASN A 9 -7.20 2.83 -4.16
CA ASN A 9 -7.42 4.08 -3.41
C ASN A 9 -8.67 4.02 -2.54
N ARG A 10 -9.73 3.36 -2.99
CA ARG A 10 -10.89 3.11 -2.12
C ARG A 10 -10.53 2.25 -0.93
N PHE A 11 -9.69 1.24 -1.16
CA PHE A 11 -9.22 0.38 -0.09
C PHE A 11 -8.44 1.18 0.96
N VAL A 12 -7.53 2.03 0.50
CA VAL A 12 -6.70 2.85 1.40
C VAL A 12 -7.56 3.84 2.20
N GLU A 13 -8.60 4.39 1.61
CA GLU A 13 -9.52 5.29 2.31
C GLU A 13 -10.20 4.63 3.50
N SER A 14 -10.37 3.31 3.46
CA SER A 14 -10.98 2.57 4.57
C SER A 14 -10.02 2.27 5.70
N LEU A 15 -8.73 2.58 5.53
CA LEU A 15 -7.69 2.31 6.53
C LEU A 15 -7.35 3.57 7.31
N HIS A 16 -7.01 3.39 8.57
CA HIS A 16 -6.60 4.49 9.44
C HIS A 16 -5.15 4.33 9.88
N PHE A 17 -4.34 5.34 9.56
CA PHE A 17 -2.95 5.42 10.02
C PHE A 17 -2.79 6.75 10.74
N GLU A 18 -2.71 6.72 12.07
CA GLU A 18 -2.69 7.91 12.89
C GLU A 18 -1.48 8.82 12.66
N GLU A 19 -0.34 8.23 12.33
CA GLU A 19 0.92 8.97 12.23
C GLU A 19 1.34 9.30 10.81
N ARG A 20 0.57 8.84 9.82
CA ARG A 20 0.98 8.99 8.43
C ARG A 20 -0.24 9.17 7.55
N LYS A 21 -0.16 10.17 6.69
CA LYS A 21 -1.20 10.40 5.70
C LYS A 21 -0.81 9.69 4.41
N ILE A 22 -1.68 8.82 3.92
CA ILE A 22 -1.50 8.16 2.64
C ILE A 22 -2.31 8.95 1.61
N PHE A 23 -1.61 9.52 0.64
CA PHE A 23 -2.27 10.30 -0.41
C PHE A 23 -2.81 9.39 -1.51
N TYR A 24 -2.07 8.32 -1.80
CA TYR A 24 -2.41 7.54 -2.96
C TYR A 24 -1.57 6.26 -2.97
N ILE A 25 -2.10 5.20 -3.59
CA ILE A 25 -1.43 3.91 -3.71
C ILE A 25 -1.58 3.40 -5.14
N THR A 26 -0.54 2.77 -5.66
CA THR A 26 -0.58 2.17 -6.99
C THR A 26 0.17 0.85 -7.00
N GLN A 27 -0.18 -0.03 -7.91
CA GLN A 27 0.55 -1.28 -8.11
C GLN A 27 1.63 -1.06 -9.15
N ALA A 28 2.89 -1.24 -8.72
CA ALA A 28 4.06 -1.00 -9.58
C ALA A 28 4.53 -2.24 -10.31
N ALA A 29 4.21 -3.44 -9.81
CA ALA A 29 4.63 -4.69 -10.43
C ALA A 29 3.63 -5.80 -10.11
N VAL A 30 3.56 -6.79 -10.99
CA VAL A 30 2.64 -7.93 -10.84
C VAL A 30 3.31 -9.13 -10.18
N ARG A 31 4.58 -9.33 -10.44
CA ARG A 31 5.33 -10.50 -9.92
C ARG A 31 6.68 -10.08 -9.37
N PRO A 32 6.83 -10.05 -8.07
CA PRO A 32 5.77 -10.18 -7.05
C PRO A 32 4.84 -8.96 -7.05
N PRO A 33 3.63 -9.09 -6.55
CA PRO A 33 2.74 -7.93 -6.44
C PRO A 33 3.41 -6.86 -5.59
N THR A 34 3.67 -5.71 -6.20
CA THR A 34 4.40 -4.61 -5.55
C THR A 34 3.53 -3.37 -5.57
N PHE A 35 3.32 -2.79 -4.39
CA PHE A 35 2.50 -1.61 -4.23
C PHE A 35 3.33 -0.46 -3.70
N VAL A 36 3.14 0.72 -4.29
CA VAL A 36 3.82 1.93 -3.86
C VAL A 36 2.81 2.85 -3.19
N LEU A 37 3.12 3.25 -1.96
CA LEU A 37 2.30 4.18 -1.20
C LEU A 37 2.97 5.55 -1.22
N PHE A 38 2.22 6.56 -1.65
CA PHE A 38 2.68 7.94 -1.63
C PHE A 38 2.14 8.59 -0.38
N THR A 39 3.03 8.96 0.52
CA THR A 39 2.67 9.46 1.85
C THR A 39 3.32 10.80 2.11
N ASN A 40 3.03 11.37 3.27
CA ASN A 40 3.64 12.63 3.68
C ASN A 40 5.06 12.46 4.23
N LYS A 41 5.52 11.21 4.42
CA LYS A 41 6.85 10.93 4.95
C LYS A 41 7.50 9.82 4.16
N ALA A 42 8.80 9.95 3.85
CA ALA A 42 9.55 8.93 3.13
C ALA A 42 9.97 7.76 4.01
N GLU A 43 9.85 7.88 5.32
CA GLU A 43 10.26 6.85 6.26
C GLU A 43 9.50 5.55 6.05
N PRO A 44 10.16 4.39 6.17
CA PRO A 44 9.45 3.12 6.08
C PRO A 44 8.38 3.00 7.16
N LEU A 45 7.35 2.22 6.87
CA LEU A 45 6.34 1.91 7.86
C LEU A 45 6.94 1.05 8.97
N HIS A 46 6.44 1.24 10.19
CA HIS A 46 6.73 0.32 11.27
C HIS A 46 6.31 -1.09 10.83
N PHE A 47 7.07 -2.11 11.21
CA PHE A 47 6.82 -3.47 10.72
C PHE A 47 5.40 -3.97 11.04
N SER A 48 4.83 -3.56 12.16
CA SER A 48 3.47 -3.97 12.50
C SER A 48 2.43 -3.33 11.58
N HIS A 49 2.64 -2.09 11.16
CA HIS A 49 1.76 -1.41 10.22
C HIS A 49 1.92 -2.00 8.81
N GLU A 50 3.15 -2.32 8.44
CA GLU A 50 3.41 -2.96 7.16
C GLU A 50 2.72 -4.33 7.08
N ARG A 51 2.86 -5.13 8.14
CA ARG A 51 2.21 -6.44 8.21
C ARG A 51 0.70 -6.30 8.14
N TYR A 52 0.14 -5.36 8.88
CA TYR A 52 -1.29 -5.10 8.86
C TYR A 52 -1.76 -4.76 7.45
N LEU A 53 -1.06 -3.85 6.79
CA LEU A 53 -1.41 -3.42 5.44
C LEU A 53 -1.32 -4.57 4.44
N ILE A 54 -0.26 -5.36 4.52
CA ILE A 54 -0.10 -6.54 3.66
C ILE A 54 -1.25 -7.53 3.88
N ASN A 55 -1.61 -7.77 5.12
CA ASN A 55 -2.71 -8.69 5.43
C ASN A 55 -4.05 -8.16 4.90
N GLN A 56 -4.28 -6.86 4.98
CA GLN A 56 -5.49 -6.26 4.44
C GLN A 56 -5.52 -6.35 2.91
N ILE A 57 -4.38 -6.16 2.25
CA ILE A 57 -4.28 -6.32 0.80
C ILE A 57 -4.58 -7.76 0.39
N ARG A 58 -4.02 -8.73 1.10
CA ARG A 58 -4.29 -10.13 0.83
C ARG A 58 -5.76 -10.47 1.02
N LYS A 59 -6.34 -10.00 2.10
CA LYS A 59 -7.74 -10.25 2.42
C LYS A 59 -8.67 -9.63 1.38
N ARG A 60 -8.36 -8.44 0.94
CA ARG A 60 -9.22 -7.70 -0.01
C ARG A 60 -9.05 -8.20 -1.44
N PHE A 61 -7.83 -8.48 -1.88
CA PHE A 61 -7.54 -8.75 -3.28
C PHE A 61 -7.09 -10.18 -3.57
N GLY A 62 -6.93 -11.01 -2.53
CA GLY A 62 -6.73 -12.44 -2.72
C GLY A 62 -5.32 -12.91 -3.03
N PHE A 63 -4.30 -12.16 -2.65
CA PHE A 63 -2.90 -12.56 -2.88
C PHE A 63 -2.42 -13.60 -1.86
N HIS A 64 -3.13 -14.72 -1.76
CA HIS A 64 -2.77 -15.77 -0.80
C HIS A 64 -1.56 -16.56 -1.30
N GLY A 65 -0.62 -16.82 -0.39
CA GLY A 65 0.57 -17.59 -0.71
C GLY A 65 1.59 -16.89 -1.57
N THR A 66 1.37 -15.64 -1.91
CA THR A 66 2.26 -14.84 -2.75
C THR A 66 2.88 -13.71 -1.91
N PRO A 67 4.20 -13.50 -1.99
CA PRO A 67 4.80 -12.36 -1.29
C PRO A 67 4.26 -11.04 -1.82
N VAL A 68 3.88 -10.16 -0.93
CA VAL A 68 3.42 -8.81 -1.29
C VAL A 68 4.50 -7.84 -0.86
N VAL A 69 4.94 -6.98 -1.77
CA VAL A 69 5.99 -5.99 -1.52
C VAL A 69 5.37 -4.61 -1.41
N LEU A 70 5.72 -3.88 -0.35
CA LEU A 70 5.28 -2.50 -0.17
C LEU A 70 6.48 -1.58 -0.26
N LYS A 71 6.32 -0.48 -0.97
CA LYS A 71 7.32 0.58 -1.06
C LYS A 71 6.69 1.90 -0.67
N ILE A 72 7.43 2.71 0.07
CA ILE A 72 6.96 4.00 0.55
C ILE A 72 7.70 5.10 -0.20
N ARG A 73 6.95 6.09 -0.68
CA ARG A 73 7.52 7.28 -1.34
C ARG A 73 6.90 8.51 -0.71
N ALA A 74 7.71 9.51 -0.46
CA ALA A 74 7.18 10.79 -0.04
C ALA A 74 6.67 11.55 -1.26
N ARG A 75 5.49 12.12 -1.13
CA ARG A 75 4.96 13.00 -2.17
C ARG A 75 5.66 14.33 -2.06
N LYS A 76 6.32 14.74 -3.12
CA LYS A 76 6.96 16.05 -3.15
C LYS A 76 5.91 17.14 -3.29
N LYS A 77 6.02 18.14 -2.46
CA LYS A 77 5.29 19.38 -2.69
C LYS A 77 5.97 20.13 -3.83
N VAL A 78 5.19 20.47 -4.81
CA VAL A 78 5.66 21.31 -5.90
C VAL A 78 5.36 22.75 -5.55
#